data_ae5404f06f760c632b7e39e477dba3dc
#
_entry.id   ae5404f06f760c632b7e39e477dba3dc
#
_cell.length_a   1.000
_cell.length_b   1.000
_cell.length_c   1.000
_cell.angle_alpha   90.00
_cell.angle_beta   90.00
_cell.angle_gamma   90.00
#
_symmetry.space_group_name_H-M   'P 1'
#
loop_
_entity.id
_entity.type
_entity.pdbx_description
1 polymer ?
#
loop_
_entity_poly.entity_id
_entity_poly.type
_entity_poly.pdbx_seq_one_letter_code
_entity_poly.pdbx_strand_id
1 'polypeptide(L)'
;MTPVAGQGGGPGAPRAVDVAQRAGVSQKTVSRVFNGERYVSADVRARVLEAAEELGYRLNTAARALATGRTRSIGVVTLGTALYGPASLLIGIERAARDAGYALRVVNTLEGDPAGVSGAVDSLLAQGVDGIVVSEPIDEGSVSLDVGVPVLVLGAPATFGGARTVAVGVGAESLARAATEHLLDLGHVTVHHLAGPQRWFAARDRLRGWRTALAARDREQPAVIEGDWSAASGYAAARTVAAEGGVTAVFAANDDMAIGLVRGLLEAGLRVPEDVSVVGFDDTPVSAYVTPPLTTVRQPFDAVAHEGLRLLVRAIEDPDAEPARASEPPVELVVRASTAPPPGP
;
A
#
# COMPACT_ATOMS: atom_id res chain seq x y z
N MET A 1 15.51 0.22 -68.68
CA MET A 1 15.49 0.61 -67.28
C MET A 1 14.14 1.19 -66.98
N THR A 2 13.28 0.39 -66.38
CA THR A 2 11.90 0.76 -65.99
C THR A 2 11.93 1.31 -64.54
N PRO A 3 11.28 2.41 -64.19
CA PRO A 3 11.29 2.93 -62.82
C PRO A 3 10.40 2.06 -61.95
N VAL A 4 10.93 1.64 -60.80
CA VAL A 4 10.24 0.91 -59.74
C VAL A 4 9.27 1.89 -59.07
N ALA A 5 7.97 1.57 -59.11
CA ALA A 5 6.93 2.27 -58.41
C ALA A 5 7.15 2.17 -56.91
N GLY A 6 7.10 3.33 -56.23
CA GLY A 6 7.21 3.42 -54.76
C GLY A 6 6.08 2.65 -54.11
N GLN A 7 6.43 1.78 -53.18
CA GLN A 7 5.51 1.06 -52.30
C GLN A 7 4.81 2.08 -51.37
N GLY A 8 3.48 2.14 -51.48
CA GLY A 8 2.64 2.93 -50.62
C GLY A 8 2.80 2.50 -49.13
N GLY A 9 2.99 3.47 -48.27
CA GLY A 9 2.93 3.29 -46.84
C GLY A 9 1.58 2.68 -46.45
N GLY A 10 1.61 1.64 -45.57
CA GLY A 10 0.40 1.05 -45.04
C GLY A 10 -0.48 2.10 -44.32
N PRO A 11 -1.77 1.83 -44.12
CA PRO A 11 -2.68 2.78 -43.49
C PRO A 11 -2.13 3.09 -42.07
N GLY A 12 -1.74 4.34 -41.86
CA GLY A 12 -1.30 4.83 -40.55
C GLY A 12 -2.40 4.63 -39.53
N ALA A 13 -2.03 4.45 -38.24
CA ALA A 13 -2.99 4.32 -37.14
C ALA A 13 -4.06 5.44 -37.22
N PRO A 14 -5.35 5.13 -36.99
CA PRO A 14 -6.44 6.09 -37.09
C PRO A 14 -6.23 7.27 -36.17
N ARG A 15 -6.54 8.46 -36.63
CA ARG A 15 -6.34 9.72 -35.90
C ARG A 15 -7.68 10.33 -35.50
N ALA A 16 -7.68 11.27 -34.55
CA ALA A 16 -8.89 11.96 -34.08
C ALA A 16 -9.66 12.63 -35.25
N VAL A 17 -8.98 13.04 -36.33
CA VAL A 17 -9.63 13.59 -37.53
C VAL A 17 -10.45 12.54 -38.27
N ASP A 18 -9.99 11.30 -38.32
CA ASP A 18 -10.68 10.19 -39.00
C ASP A 18 -11.96 9.81 -38.21
N VAL A 19 -11.90 9.80 -36.87
CA VAL A 19 -13.07 9.64 -35.99
C VAL A 19 -14.06 10.80 -36.17
N ALA A 20 -13.57 12.04 -36.24
CA ALA A 20 -14.41 13.23 -36.45
C ALA A 20 -15.19 13.16 -37.77
N GLN A 21 -14.52 12.76 -38.83
CA GLN A 21 -15.14 12.58 -40.15
C GLN A 21 -16.17 11.45 -40.11
N ARG A 22 -15.85 10.31 -39.51
CA ARG A 22 -16.76 9.15 -39.43
C ARG A 22 -17.99 9.42 -38.55
N ALA A 23 -17.85 10.17 -37.46
CA ALA A 23 -18.94 10.55 -36.54
C ALA A 23 -19.73 11.77 -37.00
N GLY A 24 -19.32 12.49 -38.07
CA GLY A 24 -19.95 13.71 -38.53
C GLY A 24 -19.86 14.88 -37.56
N VAL A 25 -18.70 15.03 -36.87
CA VAL A 25 -18.46 16.08 -35.87
C VAL A 25 -17.12 16.76 -36.11
N SER A 26 -16.81 17.83 -35.34
CA SER A 26 -15.48 18.45 -35.37
C SER A 26 -14.47 17.63 -34.57
N GLN A 27 -13.19 17.73 -34.93
CA GLN A 27 -12.10 17.14 -34.14
C GLN A 27 -12.11 17.65 -32.67
N LYS A 28 -12.50 18.91 -32.43
CA LYS A 28 -12.69 19.47 -31.12
C LYS A 28 -13.79 18.74 -30.34
N THR A 29 -14.87 18.32 -31.00
CA THR A 29 -15.95 17.54 -30.38
C THR A 29 -15.47 16.15 -30.01
N VAL A 30 -14.67 15.48 -30.85
CA VAL A 30 -14.01 14.20 -30.51
C VAL A 30 -13.15 14.34 -29.25
N SER A 31 -12.31 15.38 -29.22
CA SER A 31 -11.48 15.66 -28.00
C SER A 31 -12.34 15.85 -26.77
N ARG A 32 -13.43 16.61 -26.85
CA ARG A 32 -14.37 16.82 -25.73
C ARG A 32 -15.03 15.54 -25.23
N VAL A 33 -15.42 14.65 -26.14
CA VAL A 33 -15.99 13.35 -25.79
C VAL A 33 -15.00 12.51 -25.00
N PHE A 34 -13.76 12.39 -25.50
CA PHE A 34 -12.70 11.62 -24.84
C PHE A 34 -12.18 12.27 -23.55
N ASN A 35 -12.33 13.58 -23.38
CA ASN A 35 -12.02 14.28 -22.14
C ASN A 35 -13.17 14.25 -21.11
N GLY A 36 -14.32 13.64 -21.46
CA GLY A 36 -15.44 13.52 -20.53
C GLY A 36 -16.22 14.81 -20.30
N GLU A 37 -16.07 15.84 -21.17
CA GLU A 37 -16.76 17.13 -20.98
C GLU A 37 -18.28 16.97 -20.91
N ARG A 38 -18.90 17.64 -19.93
CA ARG A 38 -20.35 17.50 -19.63
C ARG A 38 -21.25 18.14 -20.69
N TYR A 39 -20.72 19.04 -21.49
CA TYR A 39 -21.49 19.81 -22.47
C TYR A 39 -21.69 19.10 -23.84
N VAL A 40 -21.29 17.81 -23.94
CA VAL A 40 -21.52 16.99 -25.14
C VAL A 40 -22.77 16.16 -24.93
N SER A 41 -23.74 16.26 -25.84
CA SER A 41 -24.99 15.49 -25.79
C SER A 41 -24.71 13.97 -25.84
N ALA A 42 -25.61 13.19 -25.23
CA ALA A 42 -25.49 11.72 -25.20
C ALA A 42 -25.42 11.11 -26.61
N ASP A 43 -26.21 11.63 -27.54
CA ASP A 43 -26.22 11.19 -28.93
C ASP A 43 -24.86 11.44 -29.63
N VAL A 44 -24.31 12.63 -29.50
CA VAL A 44 -22.98 12.94 -30.06
C VAL A 44 -21.89 12.08 -29.43
N ARG A 45 -21.97 11.85 -28.14
CA ARG A 45 -21.02 10.97 -27.42
C ARG A 45 -21.10 9.54 -27.94
N ALA A 46 -22.31 9.00 -28.13
CA ALA A 46 -22.50 7.64 -28.63
C ALA A 46 -21.91 7.50 -30.06
N ARG A 47 -22.23 8.40 -30.98
CA ARG A 47 -21.70 8.38 -32.36
C ARG A 47 -20.17 8.47 -32.41
N VAL A 48 -19.56 9.28 -31.56
CA VAL A 48 -18.09 9.41 -31.52
C VAL A 48 -17.43 8.14 -30.97
N LEU A 49 -18.00 7.52 -29.93
CA LEU A 49 -17.47 6.27 -29.36
C LEU A 49 -17.62 5.11 -30.34
N GLU A 50 -18.77 4.99 -31.04
CA GLU A 50 -19.01 3.99 -32.06
C GLU A 50 -18.02 4.14 -33.23
N ALA A 51 -17.86 5.37 -33.76
CA ALA A 51 -16.88 5.64 -34.81
C ALA A 51 -15.43 5.34 -34.40
N ALA A 52 -15.07 5.59 -33.12
CA ALA A 52 -13.76 5.28 -32.62
C ALA A 52 -13.53 3.76 -32.51
N GLU A 53 -14.54 3.01 -32.08
CA GLU A 53 -14.50 1.54 -31.99
C GLU A 53 -14.38 0.91 -33.39
N GLU A 54 -15.22 1.33 -34.35
CA GLU A 54 -15.17 0.85 -35.73
C GLU A 54 -13.81 1.07 -36.41
N LEU A 55 -13.17 2.21 -36.11
CA LEU A 55 -11.85 2.55 -36.66
C LEU A 55 -10.68 1.94 -35.90
N GLY A 56 -10.93 1.35 -34.71
CA GLY A 56 -9.87 0.92 -33.81
C GLY A 56 -9.06 2.11 -33.24
N TYR A 57 -9.67 3.30 -33.17
CA TYR A 57 -9.01 4.49 -32.68
C TYR A 57 -8.76 4.39 -31.19
N ARG A 58 -7.53 4.65 -30.78
CA ARG A 58 -7.15 4.81 -29.36
C ARG A 58 -6.68 6.24 -29.13
N LEU A 59 -7.15 6.83 -28.03
CA LEU A 59 -6.74 8.18 -27.66
C LEU A 59 -5.20 8.24 -27.54
N ASN A 60 -4.58 9.15 -28.26
CA ASN A 60 -3.16 9.42 -28.12
C ASN A 60 -2.91 10.20 -26.81
N THR A 61 -2.45 9.49 -25.79
CA THR A 61 -2.19 10.06 -24.46
C THR A 61 -1.07 11.11 -24.51
N ALA A 62 -0.06 10.95 -25.38
CA ALA A 62 1.01 11.93 -25.55
C ALA A 62 0.49 13.25 -26.16
N ALA A 63 -0.38 13.16 -27.17
CA ALA A 63 -1.00 14.34 -27.76
C ALA A 63 -1.92 15.06 -26.75
N ARG A 64 -2.64 14.30 -25.92
CA ARG A 64 -3.45 14.86 -24.84
C ARG A 64 -2.57 15.54 -23.79
N ALA A 65 -1.49 14.91 -23.37
CA ALA A 65 -0.55 15.48 -22.39
C ALA A 65 0.03 16.81 -22.88
N LEU A 66 0.41 16.88 -24.16
CA LEU A 66 0.90 18.13 -24.78
C LEU A 66 -0.18 19.24 -24.79
N ALA A 67 -1.44 18.87 -25.05
CA ALA A 67 -2.54 19.84 -25.12
C ALA A 67 -3.04 20.31 -23.75
N THR A 68 -2.95 19.47 -22.71
CA THR A 68 -3.49 19.74 -21.38
C THR A 68 -2.41 20.07 -20.34
N GLY A 69 -1.14 19.83 -20.64
CA GLY A 69 -0.05 19.90 -19.69
C GLY A 69 -0.07 18.79 -18.63
N ARG A 70 -0.93 17.78 -18.78
CA ARG A 70 -1.10 16.67 -17.82
C ARG A 70 -0.98 15.31 -18.50
N THR A 71 -0.16 14.45 -17.93
CA THR A 71 0.10 13.10 -18.45
C THR A 71 -0.95 12.08 -18.01
N ARG A 72 -1.72 12.39 -16.98
CA ARG A 72 -2.60 11.44 -16.26
C ARG A 72 -1.84 10.21 -15.81
N SER A 73 -0.63 10.42 -15.29
CA SER A 73 0.23 9.39 -14.72
C SER A 73 0.59 9.77 -13.29
N ILE A 74 0.50 8.80 -12.38
CA ILE A 74 0.97 8.91 -11.00
C ILE A 74 2.19 8.00 -10.85
N GLY A 75 3.27 8.54 -10.30
CA GLY A 75 4.45 7.77 -9.91
C GLY A 75 4.24 7.09 -8.57
N VAL A 76 4.79 5.90 -8.39
CA VAL A 76 4.83 5.21 -7.09
C VAL A 76 6.26 4.80 -6.80
N VAL A 77 6.79 5.27 -5.67
CA VAL A 77 8.04 4.79 -5.08
C VAL A 77 7.67 3.78 -4.00
N THR A 78 8.20 2.57 -4.09
CA THR A 78 7.96 1.51 -3.11
C THR A 78 9.15 0.58 -3.02
N LEU A 79 9.33 -0.10 -1.88
CA LEU A 79 10.36 -1.12 -1.75
C LEU A 79 10.02 -2.34 -2.62
N GLY A 80 11.03 -2.83 -3.36
CA GLY A 80 10.93 -4.04 -4.17
C GLY A 80 10.91 -5.31 -3.29
N THR A 81 9.76 -5.64 -2.74
CA THR A 81 9.57 -6.78 -1.84
C THR A 81 8.28 -7.53 -2.13
N ALA A 82 8.26 -8.83 -1.80
CA ALA A 82 7.07 -9.68 -1.89
C ALA A 82 6.29 -9.76 -0.55
N LEU A 83 6.68 -8.98 0.47
CA LEU A 83 5.96 -8.96 1.74
C LEU A 83 4.52 -8.49 1.55
N TYR A 84 3.60 -9.11 2.30
CA TYR A 84 2.16 -8.95 2.12
C TYR A 84 1.69 -7.49 2.24
N GLY A 85 2.16 -6.75 3.24
CA GLY A 85 1.75 -5.36 3.48
C GLY A 85 2.08 -4.43 2.30
N PRO A 86 3.35 -4.27 1.91
CA PRO A 86 3.75 -3.44 0.76
C PRO A 86 3.09 -3.86 -0.54
N ALA A 87 2.99 -5.18 -0.83
CA ALA A 87 2.35 -5.69 -2.04
C ALA A 87 0.85 -5.38 -2.08
N SER A 88 0.14 -5.57 -0.96
CA SER A 88 -1.29 -5.27 -0.86
C SER A 88 -1.57 -3.77 -1.01
N LEU A 89 -0.74 -2.92 -0.42
CA LEU A 89 -0.86 -1.47 -0.55
C LEU A 89 -0.65 -1.02 -2.01
N LEU A 90 0.35 -1.56 -2.70
CA LEU A 90 0.60 -1.26 -4.11
C LEU A 90 -0.60 -1.67 -5.00
N ILE A 91 -1.22 -2.83 -4.74
CA ILE A 91 -2.43 -3.27 -5.45
C ILE A 91 -3.59 -2.29 -5.19
N GLY A 92 -3.78 -1.85 -3.95
CA GLY A 92 -4.79 -0.86 -3.59
C GLY A 92 -4.56 0.49 -4.30
N ILE A 93 -3.31 0.95 -4.34
CA ILE A 93 -2.90 2.16 -5.06
C ILE A 93 -3.21 2.04 -6.56
N GLU A 94 -2.91 0.88 -7.19
CA GLU A 94 -3.19 0.67 -8.61
C GLU A 94 -4.69 0.76 -8.90
N ARG A 95 -5.52 0.08 -8.11
CA ARG A 95 -6.98 0.13 -8.26
C ARG A 95 -7.51 1.55 -8.13
N ALA A 96 -7.13 2.25 -7.07
CA ALA A 96 -7.57 3.62 -6.80
C ALA A 96 -7.12 4.60 -7.90
N ALA A 97 -5.90 4.48 -8.43
CA ALA A 97 -5.40 5.30 -9.52
C ALA A 97 -6.17 5.03 -10.82
N ARG A 98 -6.41 3.77 -11.16
CA ARG A 98 -7.19 3.37 -12.33
C ARG A 98 -8.61 3.89 -12.27
N ASP A 99 -9.28 3.78 -11.11
CA ASP A 99 -10.64 4.28 -10.90
C ASP A 99 -10.71 5.81 -11.03
N ALA A 100 -9.63 6.52 -10.64
CA ALA A 100 -9.48 7.96 -10.85
C ALA A 100 -9.03 8.35 -12.29
N GLY A 101 -8.81 7.37 -13.18
CA GLY A 101 -8.39 7.60 -14.57
C GLY A 101 -6.92 7.96 -14.74
N TYR A 102 -6.06 7.53 -13.82
CA TYR A 102 -4.61 7.68 -13.89
C TYR A 102 -3.91 6.35 -14.17
N ALA A 103 -2.84 6.41 -14.97
CA ALA A 103 -1.91 5.29 -15.14
C ALA A 103 -0.86 5.32 -14.04
N LEU A 104 -0.40 4.15 -13.59
CA LEU A 104 0.72 4.06 -12.65
C LEU A 104 2.05 3.90 -13.37
N ARG A 105 3.08 4.51 -12.78
CA ARG A 105 4.51 4.28 -13.06
C ARG A 105 5.19 3.92 -11.76
N VAL A 106 5.69 2.70 -11.65
CA VAL A 106 6.27 2.18 -10.42
C VAL A 106 7.79 2.16 -10.54
N VAL A 107 8.46 2.71 -9.54
CA VAL A 107 9.91 2.58 -9.34
C VAL A 107 10.13 1.94 -7.99
N ASN A 108 10.80 0.79 -8.01
CA ASN A 108 11.17 0.10 -6.79
C ASN A 108 12.50 0.62 -6.26
N THR A 109 12.55 0.90 -4.98
CA THR A 109 13.79 1.04 -4.23
C THR A 109 14.29 -0.35 -3.83
N LEU A 110 15.57 -0.43 -3.52
CA LEU A 110 16.20 -1.63 -2.94
C LEU A 110 16.82 -1.23 -1.61
N GLU A 111 16.76 -2.13 -0.65
CA GLU A 111 17.39 -1.93 0.65
C GLU A 111 18.89 -1.67 0.49
N GLY A 112 19.35 -0.53 1.02
CA GLY A 112 20.75 -0.11 0.88
C GLY A 112 21.12 0.52 -0.48
N ASP A 113 20.14 0.88 -1.32
CA ASP A 113 20.37 1.61 -2.55
C ASP A 113 20.86 3.05 -2.25
N PRO A 114 22.05 3.45 -2.72
CA PRO A 114 22.57 4.81 -2.50
C PRO A 114 21.70 5.91 -3.09
N ALA A 115 20.94 5.63 -4.15
CA ALA A 115 20.03 6.57 -4.76
C ALA A 115 18.71 6.66 -3.96
N GLY A 116 18.28 5.54 -3.34
CA GLY A 116 17.14 5.43 -2.47
C GLY A 116 15.87 6.09 -3.03
N VAL A 117 15.09 6.66 -2.13
CA VAL A 117 13.83 7.35 -2.49
C VAL A 117 14.06 8.57 -3.39
N SER A 118 15.14 9.33 -3.17
CA SER A 118 15.41 10.54 -3.96
C SER A 118 15.64 10.21 -5.43
N GLY A 119 16.47 9.21 -5.73
CA GLY A 119 16.70 8.78 -7.11
C GLY A 119 15.47 8.20 -7.79
N ALA A 120 14.62 7.49 -7.04
CA ALA A 120 13.35 6.99 -7.54
C ALA A 120 12.39 8.14 -7.89
N VAL A 121 12.31 9.16 -7.03
CA VAL A 121 11.52 10.37 -7.27
C VAL A 121 12.00 11.11 -8.51
N ASP A 122 13.32 11.35 -8.65
CA ASP A 122 13.90 12.02 -9.82
C ASP A 122 13.58 11.26 -11.11
N SER A 123 13.67 9.92 -11.08
CA SER A 123 13.32 9.08 -12.23
C SER A 123 11.85 9.23 -12.64
N LEU A 124 10.93 9.33 -11.67
CA LEU A 124 9.50 9.54 -11.94
C LEU A 124 9.23 10.94 -12.48
N LEU A 125 9.88 11.98 -11.94
CA LEU A 125 9.76 13.35 -12.42
C LEU A 125 10.24 13.47 -13.87
N ALA A 126 11.36 12.83 -14.22
CA ALA A 126 11.85 12.78 -15.60
C ALA A 126 10.86 12.11 -16.56
N GLN A 127 9.98 11.22 -16.07
CA GLN A 127 8.92 10.58 -16.85
C GLN A 127 7.64 11.45 -16.94
N GLY A 128 7.61 12.61 -16.31
CA GLY A 128 6.51 13.57 -16.37
C GLY A 128 5.24 13.12 -15.65
N VAL A 129 5.34 12.56 -14.45
CA VAL A 129 4.18 12.22 -13.62
C VAL A 129 3.49 13.48 -13.09
N ASP A 130 2.17 13.43 -12.89
CA ASP A 130 1.38 14.55 -12.36
C ASP A 130 1.38 14.60 -10.83
N GLY A 131 1.75 13.50 -10.19
CA GLY A 131 1.88 13.37 -8.74
C GLY A 131 2.64 12.10 -8.38
N ILE A 132 3.11 12.02 -7.13
CA ILE A 132 3.92 10.90 -6.65
C ILE A 132 3.32 10.33 -5.37
N VAL A 133 3.29 9.00 -5.26
CA VAL A 133 3.04 8.26 -4.03
C VAL A 133 4.37 7.71 -3.52
N VAL A 134 4.72 8.00 -2.28
CA VAL A 134 5.85 7.38 -1.58
C VAL A 134 5.29 6.39 -0.57
N SER A 135 5.54 5.12 -0.83
CA SER A 135 5.17 4.00 0.04
C SER A 135 6.43 3.24 0.45
N GLU A 136 7.43 4.00 0.96
CA GLU A 136 8.69 3.44 1.42
C GLU A 136 8.57 3.01 2.88
N PRO A 137 8.75 1.72 3.19
CA PRO A 137 8.55 1.20 4.54
C PRO A 137 9.78 1.35 5.45
N ILE A 138 10.95 1.67 4.89
CA ILE A 138 12.24 1.69 5.59
C ILE A 138 12.68 3.12 5.86
N ASP A 139 13.20 3.35 7.07
CA ASP A 139 13.80 4.62 7.46
C ASP A 139 15.26 4.69 7.00
N GLU A 140 15.48 5.44 5.94
CA GLU A 140 16.82 5.75 5.42
C GLU A 140 17.26 7.19 5.75
N GLY A 141 16.58 7.83 6.69
CA GLY A 141 16.80 9.22 7.11
C GLY A 141 15.77 10.18 6.53
N SER A 142 15.95 11.47 6.85
CA SER A 142 15.01 12.51 6.39
C SER A 142 15.23 12.82 4.92
N VAL A 143 14.16 12.73 4.11
CA VAL A 143 14.17 13.05 2.69
C VAL A 143 13.27 14.26 2.45
N SER A 144 13.80 15.31 1.81
CA SER A 144 12.99 16.42 1.33
C SER A 144 12.30 16.04 0.02
N LEU A 145 10.99 16.16 -0.01
CA LEU A 145 10.16 15.93 -1.20
C LEU A 145 9.59 17.26 -1.73
N ASP A 146 10.40 18.32 -1.65
CA ASP A 146 10.00 19.63 -2.21
C ASP A 146 10.18 19.64 -3.72
N VAL A 147 9.28 18.90 -4.37
CA VAL A 147 9.25 18.69 -5.82
C VAL A 147 8.06 19.43 -6.44
N GLY A 148 8.13 19.68 -7.74
CA GLY A 148 7.14 20.51 -8.45
C GLY A 148 5.72 19.90 -8.56
N VAL A 149 5.51 18.67 -8.08
CA VAL A 149 4.23 17.95 -8.12
C VAL A 149 3.76 17.58 -6.70
N PRO A 150 2.45 17.36 -6.47
CA PRO A 150 1.95 16.85 -5.20
C PRO A 150 2.51 15.47 -4.86
N VAL A 151 2.79 15.26 -3.57
CA VAL A 151 3.30 13.99 -3.05
C VAL A 151 2.36 13.45 -1.98
N LEU A 152 1.99 12.20 -2.10
CA LEU A 152 1.31 11.42 -1.07
C LEU A 152 2.33 10.50 -0.39
N VAL A 153 2.45 10.58 0.93
CA VAL A 153 3.26 9.66 1.74
C VAL A 153 2.33 8.71 2.49
N LEU A 154 2.54 7.41 2.33
CA LEU A 154 1.79 6.36 3.00
C LEU A 154 2.64 5.66 4.05
N GLY A 155 2.19 5.69 5.31
CA GLY A 155 2.77 4.92 6.40
C GLY A 155 4.03 5.50 7.08
N ALA A 156 4.61 6.61 6.57
CA ALA A 156 5.83 7.22 7.13
C ALA A 156 5.76 8.76 7.16
N PRO A 157 4.86 9.36 7.91
CA PRO A 157 4.55 10.78 7.76
C PRO A 157 5.64 11.75 8.18
N ALA A 158 6.51 11.39 9.11
CA ALA A 158 7.44 12.34 9.73
C ALA A 158 8.80 12.45 9.02
N THR A 159 9.17 11.48 8.19
CA THR A 159 10.49 11.40 7.54
C THR A 159 10.52 12.11 6.20
N PHE A 160 9.36 12.23 5.57
CA PHE A 160 9.19 12.83 4.25
C PHE A 160 8.47 14.18 4.38
N GLY A 161 9.16 15.26 4.11
CA GLY A 161 8.62 16.63 4.18
C GLY A 161 8.63 17.33 2.83
N GLY A 162 7.70 18.25 2.62
CA GLY A 162 7.62 19.08 1.42
C GLY A 162 6.37 19.95 1.39
N ALA A 163 6.41 21.08 0.68
CA ALA A 163 5.34 22.07 0.66
C ALA A 163 3.99 21.52 0.13
N ARG A 164 4.03 20.48 -0.72
CA ARG A 164 2.85 19.86 -1.33
C ARG A 164 2.72 18.39 -0.93
N THR A 165 3.14 18.04 0.28
CA THR A 165 3.11 16.68 0.79
C THR A 165 1.86 16.44 1.62
N VAL A 166 1.12 15.39 1.30
CA VAL A 166 0.00 14.85 2.08
C VAL A 166 0.45 13.53 2.68
N ALA A 167 0.27 13.35 3.98
CA ALA A 167 0.64 12.13 4.67
C ALA A 167 -0.60 11.39 5.17
N VAL A 168 -0.64 10.08 4.94
CA VAL A 168 -1.72 9.20 5.39
C VAL A 168 -1.11 8.04 6.17
N GLY A 169 -1.46 7.93 7.45
CA GLY A 169 -1.06 6.82 8.31
C GLY A 169 -1.88 5.56 8.03
N VAL A 170 -1.29 4.41 8.27
CA VAL A 170 -1.98 3.12 8.18
C VAL A 170 -2.56 2.65 9.52
N GLY A 171 -2.42 3.45 10.58
CA GLY A 171 -2.94 3.14 11.92
C GLY A 171 -2.22 1.99 12.64
N ALA A 172 -0.99 1.67 12.25
CA ALA A 172 -0.28 0.48 12.74
C ALA A 172 -0.08 0.46 14.27
N GLU A 173 0.06 1.63 14.91
CA GLU A 173 0.17 1.74 16.37
C GLU A 173 -1.15 1.37 17.06
N SER A 174 -2.28 1.96 16.62
CA SER A 174 -3.61 1.68 17.18
C SER A 174 -4.01 0.21 16.99
N LEU A 175 -3.69 -0.35 15.81
CA LEU A 175 -3.93 -1.74 15.48
C LEU A 175 -3.11 -2.70 16.38
N ALA A 176 -1.83 -2.43 16.58
CA ALA A 176 -0.95 -3.23 17.45
C ALA A 176 -1.35 -3.13 18.93
N ARG A 177 -1.82 -1.94 19.35
CA ARG A 177 -2.39 -1.75 20.68
C ARG A 177 -3.59 -2.66 20.89
N ALA A 178 -4.52 -2.72 19.94
CA ALA A 178 -5.71 -3.58 20.02
C ALA A 178 -5.36 -5.08 20.05
N ALA A 179 -4.36 -5.52 19.28
CA ALA A 179 -3.85 -6.90 19.34
C ALA A 179 -3.33 -7.26 20.75
N THR A 180 -2.59 -6.35 21.36
CA THR A 180 -2.04 -6.54 22.71
C THR A 180 -3.13 -6.49 23.77
N GLU A 181 -4.05 -5.53 23.67
CA GLU A 181 -5.18 -5.39 24.59
C GLU A 181 -6.07 -6.65 24.58
N HIS A 182 -6.30 -7.26 23.41
CA HIS A 182 -7.04 -8.52 23.30
C HIS A 182 -6.42 -9.63 24.18
N LEU A 183 -5.10 -9.81 24.15
CA LEU A 183 -4.44 -10.81 24.98
C LEU A 183 -4.53 -10.46 26.49
N LEU A 184 -4.38 -9.19 26.82
CA LEU A 184 -4.54 -8.74 28.21
C LEU A 184 -5.99 -8.91 28.72
N ASP A 185 -6.99 -8.71 27.85
CA ASP A 185 -8.40 -8.90 28.18
C ASP A 185 -8.77 -10.38 28.37
N LEU A 186 -8.03 -11.31 27.76
CA LEU A 186 -8.11 -12.74 28.03
C LEU A 186 -7.55 -13.14 29.39
N GLY A 187 -6.84 -12.24 30.08
CA GLY A 187 -6.30 -12.45 31.41
C GLY A 187 -4.80 -12.74 31.47
N HIS A 188 -4.08 -12.64 30.38
CA HIS A 188 -2.62 -12.78 30.39
C HIS A 188 -1.97 -11.67 31.22
N VAL A 189 -0.98 -12.04 32.05
CA VAL A 189 -0.30 -11.10 32.97
C VAL A 189 0.51 -10.07 32.17
N THR A 190 1.19 -10.52 31.12
CA THR A 190 1.89 -9.68 30.16
C THR A 190 1.86 -10.33 28.78
N VAL A 191 2.35 -9.62 27.76
CA VAL A 191 2.40 -10.06 26.37
C VAL A 191 3.83 -9.86 25.86
N HIS A 192 4.46 -10.92 25.36
CA HIS A 192 5.74 -10.84 24.66
C HIS A 192 5.53 -10.31 23.25
N HIS A 193 6.56 -9.66 22.68
CA HIS A 193 6.49 -9.12 21.34
C HIS A 193 7.59 -9.68 20.45
N LEU A 194 7.17 -10.39 19.40
CA LEU A 194 8.02 -10.75 18.27
C LEU A 194 7.93 -9.61 17.22
N ALA A 195 8.87 -8.67 17.31
CA ALA A 195 8.90 -7.46 16.51
C ALA A 195 9.51 -7.72 15.13
N GLY A 196 9.14 -6.88 14.15
CA GLY A 196 9.87 -6.78 12.89
C GLY A 196 11.15 -5.94 13.03
N PRO A 197 11.98 -5.87 11.94
CA PRO A 197 13.22 -5.09 11.94
C PRO A 197 12.96 -3.61 12.26
N GLN A 198 13.68 -3.06 13.22
CA GLN A 198 13.39 -1.73 13.78
C GLN A 198 13.76 -0.56 12.84
N ARG A 199 14.37 -0.82 11.70
CA ARG A 199 14.50 0.15 10.61
C ARG A 199 13.20 0.38 9.81
N TRP A 200 12.20 -0.50 9.95
CA TRP A 200 10.89 -0.36 9.33
C TRP A 200 9.97 0.51 10.18
N PHE A 201 9.32 1.51 9.56
CA PHE A 201 8.35 2.37 10.26
C PHE A 201 7.23 1.54 10.89
N ALA A 202 6.66 0.59 10.14
CA ALA A 202 5.60 -0.28 10.63
C ALA A 202 6.03 -1.12 11.85
N ALA A 203 7.29 -1.58 11.92
CA ALA A 203 7.80 -2.32 13.08
C ALA A 203 7.86 -1.45 14.33
N ARG A 204 8.34 -0.20 14.17
CA ARG A 204 8.39 0.77 15.29
C ARG A 204 7.00 1.18 15.76
N ASP A 205 6.06 1.36 14.83
CA ASP A 205 4.68 1.71 15.17
C ASP A 205 4.02 0.56 15.94
N ARG A 206 4.18 -0.69 15.49
CA ARG A 206 3.65 -1.87 16.18
C ARG A 206 4.29 -2.05 17.56
N LEU A 207 5.59 -1.82 17.69
CA LEU A 207 6.29 -1.83 18.99
C LEU A 207 5.75 -0.74 19.92
N ARG A 208 5.47 0.48 19.41
CA ARG A 208 4.86 1.54 20.23
C ARG A 208 3.46 1.16 20.70
N GLY A 209 2.63 0.61 19.82
CA GLY A 209 1.28 0.15 20.18
C GLY A 209 1.30 -0.92 21.27
N TRP A 210 2.19 -1.91 21.17
CA TRP A 210 2.40 -2.92 22.19
C TRP A 210 2.84 -2.31 23.53
N ARG A 211 3.83 -1.41 23.54
CA ARG A 211 4.28 -0.72 24.75
C ARG A 211 3.17 0.11 25.38
N THR A 212 2.42 0.83 24.58
CA THR A 212 1.31 1.66 25.04
C THR A 212 0.23 0.82 25.72
N ALA A 213 -0.11 -0.35 25.16
CA ALA A 213 -1.10 -1.27 25.75
C ALA A 213 -0.65 -1.81 27.11
N LEU A 214 0.60 -2.25 27.22
CA LEU A 214 1.15 -2.74 28.50
C LEU A 214 1.24 -1.63 29.55
N ALA A 215 1.74 -0.45 29.17
CA ALA A 215 1.84 0.70 30.07
C ALA A 215 0.46 1.16 30.59
N ALA A 216 -0.56 1.15 29.74
CA ALA A 216 -1.93 1.52 30.12
C ALA A 216 -2.55 0.58 31.16
N ARG A 217 -2.02 -0.64 31.29
CA ARG A 217 -2.46 -1.66 32.26
C ARG A 217 -1.45 -1.89 33.39
N ASP A 218 -0.41 -1.06 33.48
CA ASP A 218 0.69 -1.18 34.45
C ASP A 218 1.33 -2.59 34.43
N ARG A 219 1.59 -3.10 33.20
CA ARG A 219 2.18 -4.42 32.98
C ARG A 219 3.65 -4.30 32.62
N GLU A 220 4.44 -5.31 33.08
CA GLU A 220 5.83 -5.45 32.68
C GLU A 220 5.97 -5.52 31.15
N GLN A 221 7.03 -4.88 30.63
CA GLN A 221 7.40 -4.96 29.22
C GLN A 221 8.56 -5.94 29.06
N PRO A 222 8.32 -7.18 28.63
CA PRO A 222 9.38 -8.15 28.39
C PRO A 222 10.38 -7.69 27.33
N ALA A 223 11.54 -8.35 27.28
CA ALA A 223 12.51 -8.12 26.24
C ALA A 223 11.91 -8.43 24.86
N VAL A 224 12.14 -7.53 23.91
CA VAL A 224 11.63 -7.67 22.54
C VAL A 224 12.46 -8.72 21.80
N ILE A 225 11.80 -9.65 21.13
CA ILE A 225 12.42 -10.61 20.21
C ILE A 225 12.34 -10.00 18.83
N GLU A 226 13.47 -9.74 18.16
CA GLU A 226 13.48 -9.16 16.83
C GLU A 226 13.51 -10.25 15.75
N GLY A 227 12.56 -10.21 14.83
CA GLY A 227 12.49 -11.01 13.60
C GLY A 227 12.80 -10.18 12.36
N ASP A 228 12.68 -10.79 11.20
CA ASP A 228 12.99 -10.20 9.88
C ASP A 228 11.81 -10.23 8.90
N TRP A 229 10.59 -10.32 9.42
CA TRP A 229 9.32 -10.53 8.71
C TRP A 229 9.09 -11.94 8.17
N SER A 230 10.10 -12.81 8.12
CA SER A 230 9.96 -14.15 7.58
C SER A 230 9.39 -15.15 8.59
N ALA A 231 8.71 -16.19 8.10
CA ALA A 231 8.30 -17.32 8.93
C ALA A 231 9.51 -18.04 9.55
N ALA A 232 10.68 -18.02 8.91
CA ALA A 232 11.91 -18.61 9.44
C ALA A 232 12.38 -17.91 10.72
N SER A 233 12.32 -16.56 10.77
CA SER A 233 12.65 -15.83 12.00
C SER A 233 11.64 -16.07 13.12
N GLY A 234 10.35 -16.18 12.76
CA GLY A 234 9.32 -16.58 13.73
C GLY A 234 9.55 -17.97 14.31
N TYR A 235 9.90 -18.93 13.45
CA TYR A 235 10.27 -20.28 13.89
C TYR A 235 11.49 -20.27 14.83
N ALA A 236 12.50 -19.48 14.50
CA ALA A 236 13.69 -19.36 15.38
C ALA A 236 13.35 -18.72 16.73
N ALA A 237 12.45 -17.74 16.78
CA ALA A 237 11.99 -17.07 17.98
C ALA A 237 11.31 -18.02 18.98
N ALA A 238 10.69 -19.11 18.51
CA ALA A 238 10.06 -20.10 19.39
C ALA A 238 11.01 -20.71 20.40
N ARG A 239 12.30 -20.82 20.08
CA ARG A 239 13.31 -21.32 21.02
C ARG A 239 13.50 -20.37 22.20
N THR A 240 13.52 -19.07 21.96
CA THR A 240 13.62 -18.03 22.99
C THR A 240 12.39 -18.10 23.89
N VAL A 241 11.18 -18.15 23.30
CA VAL A 241 9.92 -18.24 24.04
C VAL A 241 9.87 -19.50 24.90
N ALA A 242 10.26 -20.66 24.36
CA ALA A 242 10.27 -21.94 25.09
C ALA A 242 11.33 -21.96 26.22
N ALA A 243 12.50 -21.35 25.99
CA ALA A 243 13.60 -21.33 26.97
C ALA A 243 13.33 -20.39 28.15
N GLU A 244 12.59 -19.30 27.93
CA GLU A 244 12.26 -18.33 28.99
C GLU A 244 11.32 -18.94 30.02
N GLY A 245 10.42 -19.83 29.59
CA GLY A 245 9.43 -20.46 30.47
C GLY A 245 8.39 -19.48 31.01
N GLY A 246 7.17 -19.96 31.21
CA GLY A 246 6.07 -19.12 31.72
C GLY A 246 5.52 -18.08 30.73
N VAL A 247 5.99 -18.02 29.51
CA VAL A 247 5.40 -17.18 28.47
C VAL A 247 4.06 -17.76 28.07
N THR A 248 2.98 -17.00 28.23
CA THR A 248 1.61 -17.44 27.91
C THR A 248 0.97 -16.69 26.73
N ALA A 249 1.55 -15.56 26.30
CA ALA A 249 1.02 -14.77 25.22
C ALA A 249 2.12 -14.09 24.40
N VAL A 250 1.99 -14.14 23.06
CA VAL A 250 2.90 -13.49 22.12
C VAL A 250 2.10 -12.72 21.07
N PHE A 251 2.44 -11.45 20.89
CA PHE A 251 2.04 -10.65 19.73
C PHE A 251 3.18 -10.68 18.71
N ALA A 252 2.97 -11.31 17.56
CA ALA A 252 3.89 -11.29 16.44
C ALA A 252 3.53 -10.16 15.47
N ALA A 253 4.54 -9.42 15.05
CA ALA A 253 4.35 -8.21 14.27
C ALA A 253 3.85 -8.45 12.82
N ASN A 254 3.85 -9.69 12.31
CA ASN A 254 3.12 -10.09 11.12
C ASN A 254 2.68 -11.55 11.18
N ASP A 255 1.82 -11.96 10.26
CA ASP A 255 1.28 -13.32 10.22
C ASP A 255 2.34 -14.36 9.82
N ASP A 256 3.27 -14.03 8.93
CA ASP A 256 4.32 -14.96 8.53
C ASP A 256 5.19 -15.36 9.73
N MET A 257 5.64 -14.39 10.54
CA MET A 257 6.37 -14.68 11.77
C MET A 257 5.49 -15.42 12.79
N ALA A 258 4.18 -15.08 12.89
CA ALA A 258 3.25 -15.79 13.77
C ALA A 258 3.14 -17.27 13.38
N ILE A 259 2.99 -17.57 12.09
CA ILE A 259 2.92 -18.94 11.57
C ILE A 259 4.21 -19.71 11.87
N GLY A 260 5.36 -19.08 11.64
CA GLY A 260 6.65 -19.67 12.00
C GLY A 260 6.78 -19.94 13.48
N LEU A 261 6.37 -18.97 14.33
CA LEU A 261 6.38 -19.09 15.79
C LEU A 261 5.48 -20.26 16.25
N VAL A 262 4.23 -20.35 15.77
CA VAL A 262 3.31 -21.45 16.09
C VAL A 262 3.95 -22.80 15.77
N ARG A 263 4.56 -22.95 14.58
CA ARG A 263 5.24 -24.17 14.19
C ARG A 263 6.39 -24.52 15.15
N GLY A 264 7.22 -23.57 15.48
CA GLY A 264 8.36 -23.80 16.39
C GLY A 264 7.94 -24.13 17.83
N LEU A 265 6.87 -23.49 18.34
CA LEU A 265 6.30 -23.80 19.65
C LEU A 265 5.77 -25.24 19.72
N LEU A 266 5.03 -25.68 18.69
CA LEU A 266 4.52 -27.05 18.60
C LEU A 266 5.66 -28.08 18.60
N GLU A 267 6.75 -27.82 17.88
CA GLU A 267 7.93 -28.70 17.89
C GLU A 267 8.67 -28.70 19.23
N ALA A 268 8.60 -27.58 19.98
CA ALA A 268 9.11 -27.51 21.36
C ALA A 268 8.17 -28.14 22.40
N GLY A 269 7.03 -28.69 21.99
CA GLY A 269 6.05 -29.34 22.86
C GLY A 269 5.06 -28.38 23.52
N LEU A 270 5.02 -27.10 23.10
CA LEU A 270 4.07 -26.11 23.57
C LEU A 270 2.87 -26.00 22.63
N ARG A 271 1.67 -26.11 23.17
CA ARG A 271 0.42 -26.07 22.40
C ARG A 271 -0.06 -24.63 22.25
N VAL A 272 -0.60 -24.34 21.08
CA VAL A 272 -1.25 -23.06 20.78
C VAL A 272 -2.73 -23.33 20.54
N PRO A 273 -3.65 -22.74 21.28
CA PRO A 273 -3.47 -21.65 22.26
C PRO A 273 -3.28 -22.11 23.73
N GLU A 274 -3.36 -23.43 24.04
CA GLU A 274 -3.53 -23.93 25.41
C GLU A 274 -2.36 -23.56 26.34
N ASP A 275 -1.12 -23.55 25.85
CA ASP A 275 0.06 -23.19 26.64
C ASP A 275 0.52 -21.75 26.30
N VAL A 276 0.43 -21.35 25.00
CA VAL A 276 0.83 -20.01 24.52
C VAL A 276 -0.20 -19.50 23.51
N SER A 277 -0.84 -18.38 23.81
CA SER A 277 -1.66 -17.63 22.87
C SER A 277 -0.81 -16.83 21.89
N VAL A 278 -1.15 -16.86 20.59
CA VAL A 278 -0.43 -16.13 19.55
C VAL A 278 -1.41 -15.26 18.75
N VAL A 279 -1.10 -13.97 18.64
CA VAL A 279 -1.77 -13.03 17.76
C VAL A 279 -0.82 -12.58 16.67
N GLY A 280 -1.27 -12.62 15.41
CA GLY A 280 -0.56 -12.11 14.24
C GLY A 280 -0.99 -10.68 13.87
N PHE A 281 -0.57 -10.27 12.67
CA PHE A 281 -0.87 -8.97 12.09
C PHE A 281 -0.81 -9.09 10.57
N ASP A 282 -1.79 -8.55 9.85
CA ASP A 282 -2.00 -8.42 8.41
C ASP A 282 -3.30 -9.10 7.92
N ASP A 283 -3.77 -10.16 8.57
CA ASP A 283 -4.85 -11.04 8.13
C ASP A 283 -4.61 -11.59 6.71
N THR A 284 -3.43 -12.22 6.55
CA THR A 284 -3.09 -12.88 5.28
C THR A 284 -4.09 -14.00 4.98
N PRO A 285 -4.40 -14.29 3.71
CA PRO A 285 -5.38 -15.34 3.36
C PRO A 285 -5.08 -16.71 3.97
N VAL A 286 -3.80 -17.04 4.18
CA VAL A 286 -3.38 -18.32 4.77
C VAL A 286 -3.67 -18.41 6.26
N SER A 287 -3.79 -17.29 6.97
CA SER A 287 -3.99 -17.24 8.42
C SER A 287 -5.27 -17.93 8.90
N ALA A 288 -6.28 -17.99 8.04
CA ALA A 288 -7.52 -18.71 8.33
C ALA A 288 -7.40 -20.26 8.21
N TYR A 289 -6.33 -20.76 7.57
CA TYR A 289 -6.19 -22.17 7.18
C TYR A 289 -4.99 -22.88 7.83
N VAL A 290 -4.22 -22.18 8.66
CA VAL A 290 -3.18 -22.79 9.51
C VAL A 290 -3.80 -23.48 10.73
N THR A 291 -3.01 -24.26 11.45
CA THR A 291 -3.47 -24.99 12.64
C THR A 291 -2.67 -24.54 13.85
N PRO A 292 -3.32 -23.93 14.86
CA PRO A 292 -4.72 -23.47 14.84
C PRO A 292 -4.92 -22.28 13.88
N PRO A 293 -6.16 -21.96 13.42
CA PRO A 293 -6.44 -20.76 12.68
C PRO A 293 -6.02 -19.50 13.46
N LEU A 294 -5.26 -18.61 12.83
CA LEU A 294 -4.56 -17.51 13.49
C LEU A 294 -5.49 -16.33 13.76
N THR A 295 -5.59 -15.92 15.03
CA THR A 295 -6.11 -14.62 15.44
C THR A 295 -5.14 -13.54 14.98
N THR A 296 -5.62 -12.51 14.30
CA THR A 296 -4.77 -11.50 13.67
C THR A 296 -5.50 -10.18 13.51
N VAL A 297 -4.75 -9.12 13.25
CA VAL A 297 -5.29 -7.80 12.95
C VAL A 297 -5.35 -7.59 11.44
N ARG A 298 -6.52 -7.18 10.93
CA ARG A 298 -6.69 -6.85 9.51
C ARG A 298 -6.28 -5.42 9.25
N GLN A 299 -5.37 -5.23 8.29
CA GLN A 299 -5.01 -3.90 7.81
C GLN A 299 -5.93 -3.45 6.66
N PRO A 300 -6.44 -2.22 6.70
CA PRO A 300 -7.38 -1.72 5.70
C PRO A 300 -6.65 -1.12 4.48
N PHE A 301 -5.78 -1.88 3.81
CA PHE A 301 -4.93 -1.38 2.72
C PHE A 301 -5.71 -0.71 1.59
N ASP A 302 -6.83 -1.30 1.15
CA ASP A 302 -7.66 -0.74 0.09
C ASP A 302 -8.26 0.63 0.51
N ALA A 303 -8.77 0.75 1.73
CA ALA A 303 -9.34 2.00 2.24
C ALA A 303 -8.26 3.09 2.36
N VAL A 304 -7.08 2.75 2.87
CA VAL A 304 -5.94 3.67 2.98
C VAL A 304 -5.48 4.14 1.60
N ALA A 305 -5.35 3.23 0.64
CA ALA A 305 -4.96 3.55 -0.72
C ALA A 305 -5.98 4.48 -1.41
N HIS A 306 -7.28 4.16 -1.33
CA HIS A 306 -8.35 4.97 -1.95
C HIS A 306 -8.42 6.37 -1.34
N GLU A 307 -8.37 6.48 -0.01
CA GLU A 307 -8.40 7.79 0.66
C GLU A 307 -7.14 8.61 0.30
N GLY A 308 -5.95 7.99 0.36
CA GLY A 308 -4.71 8.65 -0.02
C GLY A 308 -4.74 9.14 -1.47
N LEU A 309 -5.13 8.29 -2.41
CA LEU A 309 -5.25 8.65 -3.83
C LEU A 309 -6.28 9.74 -4.07
N ARG A 310 -7.42 9.73 -3.37
CA ARG A 310 -8.42 10.79 -3.43
C ARG A 310 -7.81 12.14 -3.03
N LEU A 311 -7.01 12.18 -1.98
CA LEU A 311 -6.32 13.38 -1.53
C LEU A 311 -5.26 13.85 -2.52
N LEU A 312 -4.47 12.91 -3.06
CA LEU A 312 -3.46 13.24 -4.08
C LEU A 312 -4.09 13.80 -5.36
N VAL A 313 -5.14 13.16 -5.88
CA VAL A 313 -5.85 13.60 -7.07
C VAL A 313 -6.45 14.99 -6.86
N ARG A 314 -7.04 15.25 -5.70
CA ARG A 314 -7.51 16.59 -5.33
C ARG A 314 -6.38 17.63 -5.38
N ALA A 315 -5.22 17.31 -4.82
CA ALA A 315 -4.05 18.21 -4.85
C ALA A 315 -3.47 18.42 -6.26
N ILE A 316 -3.62 17.43 -7.15
CA ILE A 316 -3.26 17.55 -8.58
C ILE A 316 -4.25 18.47 -9.30
N GLU A 317 -5.55 18.27 -9.08
CA GLU A 317 -6.60 18.98 -9.83
C GLU A 317 -6.83 20.41 -9.34
N ASP A 318 -6.68 20.65 -8.04
CA ASP A 318 -6.83 21.94 -7.39
C ASP A 318 -5.59 22.24 -6.50
N PRO A 319 -4.58 22.93 -7.08
CA PRO A 319 -3.35 23.27 -6.37
C PRO A 319 -3.52 24.20 -5.17
N ASP A 320 -4.62 24.93 -5.11
CA ASP A 320 -4.93 25.89 -4.04
C ASP A 320 -5.83 25.27 -2.96
N ALA A 321 -6.23 24.00 -3.11
CA ALA A 321 -7.05 23.31 -2.11
C ALA A 321 -6.29 23.17 -0.79
N GLU A 322 -6.95 23.48 0.32
CA GLU A 322 -6.40 23.22 1.65
C GLU A 322 -6.07 21.73 1.84
N PRO A 323 -4.92 21.41 2.47
CA PRO A 323 -4.55 20.03 2.78
C PRO A 323 -5.65 19.37 3.63
N ALA A 324 -6.32 18.37 3.07
CA ALA A 324 -7.27 17.58 3.81
C ALA A 324 -6.54 16.51 4.63
N ARG A 325 -6.99 16.27 5.86
CA ARG A 325 -6.48 15.18 6.70
C ARG A 325 -7.26 13.90 6.41
N ALA A 326 -6.55 12.79 6.34
CA ALA A 326 -7.17 11.48 6.29
C ALA A 326 -7.76 11.14 7.67
N SER A 327 -8.88 10.44 7.69
CA SER A 327 -9.40 9.81 8.91
C SER A 327 -8.61 8.53 9.21
N GLU A 328 -8.40 8.23 10.48
CA GLU A 328 -7.84 6.93 10.85
C GLU A 328 -8.83 5.81 10.47
N PRO A 329 -8.34 4.73 9.86
CA PRO A 329 -9.19 3.59 9.53
C PRO A 329 -9.64 2.86 10.81
N PRO A 330 -10.81 2.19 10.78
CA PRO A 330 -11.27 1.40 11.91
C PRO A 330 -10.33 0.24 12.21
N VAL A 331 -10.17 -0.08 13.49
CA VAL A 331 -9.42 -1.26 13.95
C VAL A 331 -10.29 -2.50 13.78
N GLU A 332 -9.78 -3.52 13.09
CA GLU A 332 -10.44 -4.81 12.93
C GLU A 332 -9.54 -5.94 13.43
N LEU A 333 -9.87 -6.51 14.59
CA LEU A 333 -9.27 -7.73 15.10
C LEU A 333 -10.11 -8.93 14.66
N VAL A 334 -9.48 -9.86 13.95
CA VAL A 334 -10.10 -11.09 13.48
C VAL A 334 -9.77 -12.22 14.44
N VAL A 335 -10.65 -12.47 15.40
CA VAL A 335 -10.47 -13.51 16.41
C VAL A 335 -10.72 -14.88 15.80
N ARG A 336 -9.75 -15.80 15.96
CA ARG A 336 -9.82 -17.20 15.55
C ARG A 336 -9.44 -18.11 16.73
N ALA A 337 -8.70 -19.20 16.46
CA ALA A 337 -8.45 -20.24 17.46
C ALA A 337 -7.03 -20.24 18.05
N SER A 338 -6.19 -19.26 17.73
CA SER A 338 -4.81 -19.20 18.25
C SER A 338 -4.68 -18.42 19.58
N THR A 339 -5.79 -17.99 20.17
CA THR A 339 -5.81 -17.27 21.45
C THR A 339 -6.86 -17.87 22.40
N ALA A 340 -6.51 -17.98 23.67
CA ALA A 340 -7.38 -18.44 24.76
C ALA A 340 -6.94 -17.75 26.08
N PRO A 341 -7.71 -17.83 27.16
CA PRO A 341 -7.21 -17.45 28.49
C PRO A 341 -5.93 -18.21 28.85
N PRO A 342 -5.06 -17.62 29.69
CA PRO A 342 -3.84 -18.30 30.14
C PRO A 342 -4.14 -19.62 30.82
N PRO A 343 -3.21 -20.62 30.76
CA PRO A 343 -3.37 -21.84 31.51
C PRO A 343 -3.55 -21.53 33.00
N GLY A 344 -4.42 -22.27 33.64
CA GLY A 344 -4.59 -22.15 35.11
C GLY A 344 -3.29 -22.42 35.83
N PRO A 345 -3.15 -21.90 37.06
CA PRO A 345 -1.96 -22.06 37.87
C PRO A 345 -1.70 -23.53 38.26
#